data_40c0a5ea0d7e73df4ca0428e6c5342c4
#
_entry.id   40c0a5ea0d7e73df4ca0428e6c5342c4
#
_cell.length_a   1.000
_cell.length_b   1.000
_cell.length_c   1.000
_cell.angle_alpha   90.00
_cell.angle_beta   90.00
_cell.angle_gamma   90.00
#
_symmetry.space_group_name_H-M   'P 1'
#
loop_
_entity.id
_entity.type
_entity.pdbx_description
1 polymer ?
#
loop_
_entity_poly.entity_id
_entity_poly.type
_entity_poly.pdbx_seq_one_letter_code
_entity_poly.pdbx_strand_id
1 'polypeptide(L)'
;MLNGVSHDLRTILTRFRLSLEMTEDSAELEALKKDVDEMSRMLEGYLAFARGDAAEPAEPVSVRALLDELKADGERQGHPTTIDVSGDPVVTIRRDAIKRCLVNLVNNAVRHGDKIALSAVLDGRWLLFHIDDDGPGIPASRREEVFKPFVRLDEARNIDEGGSGLGLSIARDIVRAHGGDVMLLDSPMGGLRATVRIPV
;
A
#
# COMPACT_ATOMS: atom_id res chain seq x y z
N MET A 1 7.29 8.58 -23.95
CA MET A 1 6.17 9.53 -23.83
C MET A 1 5.60 9.64 -22.40
N LEU A 2 5.40 8.57 -21.65
CA LEU A 2 4.86 8.62 -20.28
C LEU A 2 5.69 9.44 -19.28
N ASN A 3 7.03 9.46 -19.39
CA ASN A 3 7.88 10.21 -18.46
C ASN A 3 7.71 11.74 -18.55
N GLY A 4 7.42 12.30 -19.73
CA GLY A 4 7.17 13.73 -19.90
C GLY A 4 5.84 14.16 -19.27
N VAL A 5 4.77 13.44 -19.57
CA VAL A 5 3.42 13.69 -19.01
C VAL A 5 3.42 13.57 -17.48
N SER A 6 4.17 12.61 -16.96
CA SER A 6 4.33 12.39 -15.51
C SER A 6 4.99 13.57 -14.80
N HIS A 7 6.04 14.10 -15.41
CA HIS A 7 6.75 15.26 -14.88
C HIS A 7 5.87 16.52 -14.92
N ASP A 8 5.14 16.70 -16.00
CA ASP A 8 4.28 17.88 -16.19
C ASP A 8 3.10 17.90 -15.21
N LEU A 9 2.47 16.75 -14.99
CA LEU A 9 1.38 16.63 -14.00
C LEU A 9 1.88 16.87 -12.57
N ARG A 10 3.05 16.34 -12.20
CA ARG A 10 3.68 16.62 -10.89
C ARG A 10 3.96 18.12 -10.71
N THR A 11 4.46 18.77 -11.75
CA THR A 11 4.76 20.21 -11.74
C THR A 11 3.50 21.02 -11.53
N ILE A 12 2.39 20.66 -12.17
CA ILE A 12 1.10 21.34 -12.01
C ILE A 12 0.59 21.19 -10.56
N LEU A 13 0.58 19.97 -10.01
CA LEU A 13 0.15 19.73 -8.63
C LEU A 13 1.02 20.45 -7.60
N THR A 14 2.34 20.48 -7.80
CA THR A 14 3.27 21.26 -6.94
C THR A 14 2.97 22.75 -6.99
N ARG A 15 2.65 23.30 -8.16
CA ARG A 15 2.26 24.71 -8.29
C ARG A 15 0.92 24.99 -7.62
N PHE A 16 -0.06 24.10 -7.73
CA PHE A 16 -1.33 24.19 -7.01
C PHE A 16 -1.13 24.24 -5.51
N ARG A 17 -0.34 23.30 -4.97
CA ARG A 17 0.00 23.25 -3.54
C ARG A 17 0.66 24.54 -3.06
N LEU A 18 1.68 25.03 -3.78
CA LEU A 18 2.35 26.30 -3.45
C LEU A 18 1.38 27.49 -3.49
N SER A 19 0.46 27.52 -4.45
CA SER A 19 -0.55 28.58 -4.53
C SER A 19 -1.52 28.54 -3.35
N LEU A 20 -1.89 27.36 -2.87
CA LEU A 20 -2.75 27.18 -1.69
C LEU A 20 -2.02 27.57 -0.39
N GLU A 21 -0.70 27.33 -0.28
CA GLU A 21 0.11 27.74 0.86
C GLU A 21 0.27 29.27 0.98
N MET A 22 0.07 30.02 -0.11
CA MET A 22 0.15 31.49 -0.17
C MET A 22 -1.21 32.18 0.07
N THR A 23 -2.28 31.43 0.30
CA THR A 23 -3.63 31.97 0.50
C THR A 23 -3.92 32.04 2.01
N GLU A 24 -4.74 33.02 2.44
CA GLU A 24 -5.14 33.16 3.84
C GLU A 24 -5.89 31.89 4.33
N ASP A 25 -5.55 31.43 5.52
CA ASP A 25 -6.09 30.20 6.11
C ASP A 25 -7.62 30.24 6.28
N SER A 26 -8.30 29.28 5.65
CA SER A 26 -9.73 29.02 5.84
C SER A 26 -9.98 27.52 5.90
N ALA A 27 -11.12 27.11 6.46
CA ALA A 27 -11.50 25.70 6.50
C ALA A 27 -11.63 25.10 5.08
N GLU A 28 -12.07 25.92 4.10
CA GLU A 28 -12.17 25.53 2.71
C GLU A 28 -10.79 25.32 2.07
N LEU A 29 -9.81 26.14 2.45
CA LEU A 29 -8.43 26.02 1.98
C LEU A 29 -7.76 24.74 2.50
N GLU A 30 -7.99 24.38 3.76
CA GLU A 30 -7.50 23.11 4.33
C GLU A 30 -8.11 21.88 3.63
N ALA A 31 -9.40 21.95 3.25
CA ALA A 31 -10.02 20.91 2.44
C ALA A 31 -9.37 20.79 1.05
N LEU A 32 -9.12 21.93 0.38
CA LEU A 32 -8.44 21.97 -0.93
C LEU A 32 -6.98 21.47 -0.84
N LYS A 33 -6.25 21.78 0.22
CA LYS A 33 -4.89 21.23 0.44
C LYS A 33 -4.93 19.70 0.53
N LYS A 34 -5.88 19.13 1.28
CA LYS A 34 -6.09 17.69 1.38
C LYS A 34 -6.41 17.05 0.02
N ASP A 35 -7.28 17.68 -0.77
CA ASP A 35 -7.64 17.21 -2.11
C ASP A 35 -6.43 17.18 -3.06
N VAL A 36 -5.59 18.23 -3.03
CA VAL A 36 -4.36 18.28 -3.84
C VAL A 36 -3.34 17.22 -3.40
N ASP A 37 -3.20 16.97 -2.11
CA ASP A 37 -2.32 15.92 -1.59
C ASP A 37 -2.86 14.51 -1.95
N GLU A 38 -4.18 14.33 -2.00
CA GLU A 38 -4.79 13.09 -2.47
C GLU A 38 -4.59 12.88 -3.97
N MET A 39 -4.81 13.92 -4.78
CA MET A 39 -4.52 13.90 -6.22
C MET A 39 -3.05 13.58 -6.50
N SER A 40 -2.12 14.14 -5.72
CA SER A 40 -0.69 13.88 -5.85
C SER A 40 -0.37 12.41 -5.56
N ARG A 41 -0.94 11.85 -4.50
CA ARG A 41 -0.79 10.42 -4.15
C ARG A 41 -1.39 9.50 -5.22
N MET A 42 -2.58 9.84 -5.76
CA MET A 42 -3.21 9.09 -6.86
C MET A 42 -2.34 9.10 -8.11
N LEU A 43 -1.82 10.28 -8.47
CA LEU A 43 -0.94 10.42 -9.63
C LEU A 43 0.35 9.62 -9.47
N GLU A 44 0.99 9.67 -8.30
CA GLU A 44 2.19 8.90 -8.03
C GLU A 44 1.94 7.39 -8.10
N GLY A 45 0.81 6.92 -7.57
CA GLY A 45 0.36 5.54 -7.68
C GLY A 45 0.17 5.11 -9.13
N TYR A 46 -0.53 5.93 -9.93
CA TYR A 46 -0.75 5.68 -11.36
C TYR A 46 0.55 5.69 -12.16
N LEU A 47 1.47 6.62 -11.86
CA LEU A 47 2.75 6.72 -12.55
C LEU A 47 3.70 5.58 -12.20
N ALA A 48 3.67 5.11 -10.96
CA ALA A 48 4.39 3.93 -10.54
C ALA A 48 3.88 2.68 -11.29
N PHE A 49 2.55 2.56 -11.42
CA PHE A 49 1.91 1.53 -12.24
C PHE A 49 2.32 1.62 -13.72
N ALA A 50 2.23 2.82 -14.31
CA ALA A 50 2.50 3.06 -15.74
C ALA A 50 3.98 2.90 -16.14
N ARG A 51 4.93 3.08 -15.21
CA ARG A 51 6.37 2.86 -15.46
C ARG A 51 6.75 1.38 -15.52
N GLY A 52 5.91 0.51 -14.98
CA GLY A 52 6.16 -0.91 -14.86
C GLY A 52 7.41 -1.23 -14.03
N ASP A 53 7.27 -2.10 -13.05
CA ASP A 53 8.41 -2.57 -12.22
C ASP A 53 9.41 -3.43 -13.03
N ALA A 54 9.19 -3.55 -14.34
CA ALA A 54 9.98 -4.41 -15.24
C ALA A 54 11.45 -3.99 -15.36
N ALA A 55 11.78 -2.72 -15.05
CA ALA A 55 13.14 -2.20 -15.14
C ALA A 55 13.97 -2.36 -13.84
N GLU A 56 13.33 -2.69 -12.71
CA GLU A 56 14.03 -2.91 -11.45
C GLU A 56 14.73 -4.28 -11.45
N PRO A 57 16.04 -4.34 -11.22
CA PRO A 57 16.74 -5.63 -11.11
C PRO A 57 16.32 -6.37 -9.85
N ALA A 58 16.21 -7.69 -9.94
CA ALA A 58 16.05 -8.50 -8.74
C ALA A 58 17.39 -8.58 -7.99
N GLU A 59 17.36 -8.43 -6.68
CA GLU A 59 18.53 -8.45 -5.80
C GLU A 59 18.28 -9.33 -4.56
N PRO A 60 19.32 -9.81 -3.89
CA PRO A 60 19.20 -10.50 -2.62
C PRO A 60 18.64 -9.56 -1.53
N VAL A 61 17.52 -9.95 -0.92
CA VAL A 61 16.82 -9.16 0.10
C VAL A 61 16.60 -10.01 1.35
N SER A 62 17.01 -9.50 2.53
CA SER A 62 16.61 -10.05 3.82
C SER A 62 15.14 -9.77 4.06
N VAL A 63 14.35 -10.82 4.19
CA VAL A 63 12.90 -10.71 4.46
C VAL A 63 12.67 -10.09 5.83
N ARG A 64 13.50 -10.43 6.82
CA ARG A 64 13.41 -9.84 8.16
C ARG A 64 13.65 -8.33 8.12
N ALA A 65 14.72 -7.88 7.47
CA ALA A 65 15.01 -6.45 7.36
C ALA A 65 13.89 -5.67 6.69
N LEU A 66 13.26 -6.25 5.66
CA LEU A 66 12.11 -5.65 4.98
C LEU A 66 10.90 -5.53 5.93
N LEU A 67 10.61 -6.56 6.74
CA LEU A 67 9.53 -6.50 7.73
C LEU A 67 9.83 -5.53 8.87
N ASP A 68 11.09 -5.41 9.30
CA ASP A 68 11.51 -4.43 10.33
C ASP A 68 11.26 -2.99 9.87
N GLU A 69 11.53 -2.67 8.59
CA GLU A 69 11.21 -1.37 8.01
C GLU A 69 9.71 -1.09 8.03
N LEU A 70 8.89 -2.06 7.64
CA LEU A 70 7.43 -1.93 7.63
C LEU A 70 6.85 -1.79 9.04
N LYS A 71 7.40 -2.52 10.01
CA LYS A 71 7.05 -2.38 11.42
C LYS A 71 7.32 -0.95 11.90
N ALA A 72 8.52 -0.43 11.64
CA ALA A 72 8.87 0.93 12.01
C ALA A 72 7.92 1.96 11.38
N ASP A 73 7.43 1.71 10.15
CA ASP A 73 6.46 2.57 9.47
C ASP A 73 5.09 2.54 10.15
N GLY A 74 4.59 1.37 10.56
CA GLY A 74 3.34 1.22 11.29
C GLY A 74 3.40 1.87 12.68
N GLU A 75 4.50 1.65 13.41
CA GLU A 75 4.70 2.25 14.74
C GLU A 75 4.82 3.78 14.68
N ARG A 76 5.45 4.35 13.64
CA ARG A 76 5.48 5.81 13.43
C ARG A 76 4.10 6.41 13.18
N GLN A 77 3.18 5.64 12.63
CA GLN A 77 1.79 6.03 12.43
C GLN A 77 0.92 5.80 13.68
N GLY A 78 1.51 5.34 14.79
CA GLY A 78 0.83 5.14 16.07
C GLY A 78 0.18 3.76 16.23
N HIS A 79 0.43 2.80 15.32
CA HIS A 79 -0.17 1.47 15.36
C HIS A 79 0.84 0.44 15.89
N PRO A 80 0.56 -0.23 17.03
CA PRO A 80 1.38 -1.33 17.52
C PRO A 80 1.53 -2.41 16.45
N THR A 81 2.76 -2.66 16.02
CA THR A 81 3.05 -3.59 14.94
C THR A 81 4.00 -4.69 15.40
N THR A 82 3.61 -5.95 15.23
CA THR A 82 4.42 -7.13 15.55
C THR A 82 4.96 -7.79 14.28
N ILE A 83 6.10 -8.49 14.40
CA ILE A 83 6.66 -9.31 13.32
C ILE A 83 6.82 -10.75 13.77
N ASP A 84 6.51 -11.68 12.84
CA ASP A 84 6.81 -13.10 12.99
C ASP A 84 7.44 -13.62 11.69
N VAL A 85 8.72 -13.93 11.74
CA VAL A 85 9.47 -14.56 10.64
C VAL A 85 10.48 -15.54 11.19
N SER A 86 10.41 -16.78 10.73
CA SER A 86 11.34 -17.82 11.13
C SER A 86 12.68 -17.66 10.44
N GLY A 87 13.74 -17.44 11.22
CA GLY A 87 15.08 -17.19 10.69
C GLY A 87 15.23 -15.81 10.04
N ASP A 88 16.15 -15.72 9.10
CA ASP A 88 16.37 -14.55 8.24
C ASP A 88 16.53 -15.02 6.78
N PRO A 89 15.46 -15.42 6.11
CA PRO A 89 15.54 -15.85 4.73
C PRO A 89 15.97 -14.69 3.82
N VAL A 90 16.96 -14.97 2.96
CA VAL A 90 17.38 -14.06 1.90
C VAL A 90 16.83 -14.59 0.58
N VAL A 91 16.08 -13.76 -0.14
CA VAL A 91 15.43 -14.11 -1.40
C VAL A 91 15.78 -13.11 -2.49
N THR A 92 15.79 -13.55 -3.74
CA THR A 92 16.08 -12.66 -4.88
C THR A 92 14.78 -12.10 -5.43
N ILE A 93 14.52 -10.82 -5.15
CA ILE A 93 13.28 -10.13 -5.55
C ILE A 93 13.55 -8.68 -5.98
N ARG A 94 12.60 -8.03 -6.64
CA ARG A 94 12.61 -6.59 -6.88
C ARG A 94 12.17 -5.89 -5.61
N ARG A 95 13.16 -5.42 -4.82
CA ARG A 95 12.97 -4.95 -3.45
C ARG A 95 11.99 -3.80 -3.34
N ASP A 96 12.15 -2.76 -4.16
CA ASP A 96 11.36 -1.54 -4.05
C ASP A 96 9.92 -1.76 -4.53
N ALA A 97 9.72 -2.60 -5.55
CA ALA A 97 8.39 -3.00 -5.99
C ALA A 97 7.65 -3.78 -4.90
N ILE A 98 8.29 -4.80 -4.30
CA ILE A 98 7.67 -5.58 -3.22
C ILE A 98 7.47 -4.71 -1.98
N LYS A 99 8.42 -3.87 -1.60
CA LYS A 99 8.25 -2.91 -0.49
C LYS A 99 7.03 -2.02 -0.73
N ARG A 100 6.87 -1.45 -1.92
CA ARG A 100 5.71 -0.62 -2.27
C ARG A 100 4.40 -1.38 -2.18
N CYS A 101 4.36 -2.64 -2.62
CA CYS A 101 3.21 -3.51 -2.43
C CYS A 101 2.85 -3.64 -0.95
N LEU A 102 3.82 -4.02 -0.12
CA LEU A 102 3.61 -4.25 1.31
C LEU A 102 3.21 -2.95 2.05
N VAL A 103 3.81 -1.81 1.71
CA VAL A 103 3.42 -0.48 2.25
C VAL A 103 1.97 -0.16 1.94
N ASN A 104 1.47 -0.45 0.73
CA ASN A 104 0.06 -0.25 0.39
C ASN A 104 -0.87 -1.11 1.27
N LEU A 105 -0.48 -2.35 1.55
CA LEU A 105 -1.26 -3.25 2.41
C LEU A 105 -1.17 -2.85 3.89
N VAL A 106 0.01 -2.44 4.38
CA VAL A 106 0.19 -1.91 5.75
C VAL A 106 -0.62 -0.63 5.94
N ASN A 107 -0.60 0.30 4.98
CA ASN A 107 -1.41 1.51 5.05
C ASN A 107 -2.92 1.21 5.06
N ASN A 108 -3.34 0.13 4.39
CA ASN A 108 -4.72 -0.34 4.50
C ASN A 108 -5.02 -0.86 5.91
N ALA A 109 -4.12 -1.67 6.50
CA ALA A 109 -4.25 -2.17 7.87
C ALA A 109 -4.27 -1.03 8.91
N VAL A 110 -3.37 -0.04 8.79
CA VAL A 110 -3.32 1.19 9.62
C VAL A 110 -4.64 1.95 9.59
N ARG A 111 -5.28 2.03 8.42
CA ARG A 111 -6.54 2.78 8.27
C ARG A 111 -7.73 2.10 8.92
N HIS A 112 -7.75 0.80 8.97
CA HIS A 112 -8.94 0.03 9.37
C HIS A 112 -8.80 -0.69 10.70
N GLY A 113 -7.57 -0.92 11.19
CA GLY A 113 -7.28 -1.61 12.44
C GLY A 113 -6.46 -0.76 13.40
N ASP A 114 -6.50 -1.12 14.66
CA ASP A 114 -5.69 -0.50 15.73
C ASP A 114 -4.34 -1.20 15.90
N LYS A 115 -4.26 -2.50 15.59
CA LYS A 115 -3.07 -3.35 15.73
C LYS A 115 -2.76 -4.07 14.42
N ILE A 116 -1.47 -4.23 14.16
CA ILE A 116 -0.98 -4.88 12.94
C ILE A 116 -0.03 -6.02 13.31
N ALA A 117 -0.18 -7.16 12.63
CA ALA A 117 0.80 -8.24 12.69
C ALA A 117 1.31 -8.55 11.28
N LEU A 118 2.64 -8.52 11.15
CA LEU A 118 3.33 -8.85 9.90
C LEU A 118 3.98 -10.21 10.06
N SER A 119 3.82 -11.09 9.10
CA SER A 119 4.58 -12.33 9.10
C SER A 119 5.04 -12.72 7.70
N ALA A 120 6.10 -13.53 7.64
CA ALA A 120 6.56 -14.08 6.38
C ALA A 120 6.94 -15.56 6.53
N VAL A 121 6.58 -16.34 5.52
CA VAL A 121 6.87 -17.77 5.46
C VAL A 121 7.45 -18.10 4.08
N LEU A 122 8.58 -18.82 4.07
CA LEU A 122 9.13 -19.42 2.87
C LEU A 122 8.65 -20.86 2.78
N ASP A 123 7.77 -21.15 1.83
CA ASP A 123 7.20 -22.48 1.58
C ASP A 123 7.62 -22.98 0.19
N GLY A 124 8.65 -23.80 0.17
CA GLY A 124 9.28 -24.28 -1.07
C GLY A 124 9.76 -23.10 -1.94
N ARG A 125 9.15 -22.93 -3.11
CA ARG A 125 9.46 -21.84 -4.04
C ARG A 125 8.58 -20.59 -3.87
N TRP A 126 7.78 -20.54 -2.83
CA TRP A 126 6.85 -19.45 -2.59
C TRP A 126 7.26 -18.69 -1.33
N LEU A 127 7.36 -17.38 -1.45
CA LEU A 127 7.41 -16.50 -0.32
C LEU A 127 6.01 -15.93 -0.09
N LEU A 128 5.53 -16.12 1.13
CA LEU A 128 4.25 -15.60 1.59
C LEU A 128 4.51 -14.49 2.61
N PHE A 129 3.89 -13.31 2.39
CA PHE A 129 3.77 -12.29 3.43
C PHE A 129 2.31 -12.23 3.88
N HIS A 130 2.08 -12.15 5.17
CA HIS A 130 0.77 -11.90 5.75
C HIS A 130 0.80 -10.57 6.47
N ILE A 131 -0.19 -9.75 6.19
CA ILE A 131 -0.47 -8.50 6.87
C ILE A 131 -1.85 -8.66 7.51
N ASP A 132 -1.89 -8.74 8.83
CA ASP A 132 -3.08 -8.92 9.64
C ASP A 132 -3.43 -7.65 10.37
N ASP A 133 -4.70 -7.28 10.39
CA ASP A 133 -5.26 -6.23 11.23
C ASP A 133 -6.39 -6.78 12.11
N ASP A 134 -6.78 -5.98 13.11
CA ASP A 134 -7.91 -6.24 14.01
C ASP A 134 -9.14 -5.39 13.69
N GLY A 135 -9.21 -4.86 12.46
CA GLY A 135 -10.31 -4.02 11.98
C GLY A 135 -11.61 -4.80 11.69
N PRO A 136 -12.56 -4.21 10.98
CA PRO A 136 -13.86 -4.84 10.68
C PRO A 136 -13.78 -5.97 9.65
N GLY A 137 -12.63 -6.14 8.96
CA GLY A 137 -12.47 -7.10 7.89
C GLY A 137 -13.25 -6.73 6.62
N ILE A 138 -13.25 -7.65 5.64
CA ILE A 138 -13.99 -7.52 4.38
C ILE A 138 -14.82 -8.78 4.14
N PRO A 139 -16.16 -8.65 3.95
CA PRO A 139 -17.00 -9.80 3.62
C PRO A 139 -16.48 -10.55 2.39
N ALA A 140 -16.47 -11.89 2.45
CA ALA A 140 -15.91 -12.74 1.39
C ALA A 140 -16.49 -12.43 0.00
N SER A 141 -17.77 -12.08 -0.08
CA SER A 141 -18.44 -11.70 -1.33
C SER A 141 -17.93 -10.40 -1.97
N ARG A 142 -17.25 -9.55 -1.21
CA ARG A 142 -16.75 -8.25 -1.67
C ARG A 142 -15.22 -8.19 -1.84
N ARG A 143 -14.48 -9.26 -1.48
CA ARG A 143 -13.00 -9.27 -1.51
C ARG A 143 -12.42 -9.10 -2.90
N GLU A 144 -13.07 -9.59 -3.94
CA GLU A 144 -12.63 -9.36 -5.32
C GLU A 144 -12.96 -7.94 -5.82
N GLU A 145 -14.04 -7.37 -5.34
CA GLU A 145 -14.47 -6.03 -5.73
C GLU A 145 -13.49 -4.95 -5.28
N VAL A 146 -12.92 -5.07 -4.07
CA VAL A 146 -12.01 -4.06 -3.50
C VAL A 146 -10.65 -3.99 -4.20
N PHE A 147 -10.34 -4.93 -5.08
CA PHE A 147 -9.16 -4.83 -5.95
C PHE A 147 -9.40 -3.98 -7.20
N LYS A 148 -10.64 -3.57 -7.47
CA LYS A 148 -10.90 -2.63 -8.57
C LYS A 148 -10.43 -1.24 -8.17
N PRO A 149 -9.78 -0.49 -9.08
CA PRO A 149 -9.37 0.88 -8.80
C PRO A 149 -10.55 1.75 -8.34
N PHE A 150 -10.30 2.63 -7.37
CA PHE A 150 -11.26 3.60 -6.81
C PHE A 150 -12.45 2.99 -6.05
N VAL A 151 -12.51 1.68 -5.84
CA VAL A 151 -13.58 1.05 -5.05
C VAL A 151 -13.31 1.24 -3.57
N ARG A 152 -14.34 1.70 -2.85
CA ARG A 152 -14.39 1.83 -1.37
C ARG A 152 -15.65 1.14 -0.88
N LEU A 153 -15.56 0.44 0.25
CA LEU A 153 -16.70 -0.28 0.84
C LEU A 153 -17.60 0.60 1.70
N ASP A 154 -17.04 1.66 2.29
CA ASP A 154 -17.73 2.60 3.17
C ASP A 154 -17.88 3.96 2.49
N GLU A 155 -19.05 4.21 1.89
CA GLU A 155 -19.41 5.54 1.39
C GLU A 155 -19.80 6.53 2.51
N ALA A 156 -20.03 6.05 3.76
CA ALA A 156 -20.70 6.80 4.82
C ALA A 156 -19.84 7.16 6.02
N ARG A 157 -18.57 6.71 6.13
CA ARG A 157 -17.68 7.07 7.25
C ARG A 157 -16.44 7.80 6.75
N ASN A 158 -16.43 9.09 7.05
CA ASN A 158 -15.31 10.02 6.96
C ASN A 158 -14.71 10.23 5.56
N ILE A 159 -15.29 11.21 4.86
CA ILE A 159 -14.63 11.92 3.74
C ILE A 159 -13.25 12.47 4.21
N ASP A 160 -13.06 12.68 5.52
CA ASP A 160 -11.85 13.24 6.11
C ASP A 160 -10.68 12.24 6.29
N GLU A 161 -10.90 10.92 6.23
CA GLU A 161 -9.83 9.90 6.34
C GLU A 161 -9.42 9.32 4.98
N GLY A 162 -9.24 10.20 4.02
CA GLY A 162 -8.96 9.98 2.62
C GLY A 162 -8.08 8.79 2.23
N GLY A 163 -8.68 7.83 1.52
CA GLY A 163 -7.96 6.79 0.81
C GLY A 163 -8.40 6.75 -0.65
N SER A 164 -7.45 6.80 -1.57
CA SER A 164 -7.70 6.85 -3.02
C SER A 164 -8.42 5.63 -3.60
N GLY A 165 -8.61 4.55 -2.84
CA GLY A 165 -9.13 3.28 -3.37
C GLY A 165 -8.18 2.59 -4.36
N LEU A 166 -6.91 3.01 -4.43
CA LEU A 166 -5.90 2.46 -5.34
C LEU A 166 -4.93 1.48 -4.66
N GLY A 167 -4.80 1.51 -3.34
CA GLY A 167 -3.75 0.76 -2.62
C GLY A 167 -3.80 -0.75 -2.89
N LEU A 168 -4.98 -1.37 -2.79
CA LEU A 168 -5.17 -2.80 -3.02
C LEU A 168 -4.96 -3.17 -4.50
N SER A 169 -5.45 -2.37 -5.43
CA SER A 169 -5.25 -2.61 -6.87
C SER A 169 -3.77 -2.54 -7.25
N ILE A 170 -3.05 -1.50 -6.78
CA ILE A 170 -1.60 -1.36 -7.01
C ILE A 170 -0.83 -2.53 -6.40
N ALA A 171 -1.15 -2.93 -5.17
CA ALA A 171 -0.50 -4.08 -4.53
C ALA A 171 -0.67 -5.35 -5.35
N ARG A 172 -1.89 -5.64 -5.84
CA ARG A 172 -2.17 -6.83 -6.66
C ARG A 172 -1.46 -6.79 -8.00
N ASP A 173 -1.41 -5.64 -8.67
CA ASP A 173 -0.73 -5.49 -9.95
C ASP A 173 0.79 -5.71 -9.84
N ILE A 174 1.41 -5.16 -8.78
CA ILE A 174 2.83 -5.41 -8.49
C ILE A 174 3.09 -6.90 -8.30
N VAL A 175 2.29 -7.57 -7.49
CA VAL A 175 2.47 -9.00 -7.20
C VAL A 175 2.24 -9.86 -8.43
N ARG A 176 1.25 -9.53 -9.27
CA ARG A 176 1.01 -10.22 -10.55
C ARG A 176 2.16 -10.05 -11.53
N ALA A 177 2.78 -8.87 -11.58
CA ALA A 177 3.99 -8.63 -12.37
C ALA A 177 5.21 -9.46 -11.89
N HIS A 178 5.15 -9.99 -10.66
CA HIS A 178 6.12 -10.93 -10.09
C HIS A 178 5.69 -12.40 -10.22
N GLY A 179 4.60 -12.70 -10.95
CA GLY A 179 4.09 -14.06 -11.11
C GLY A 179 3.35 -14.62 -9.90
N GLY A 180 2.94 -13.75 -8.99
CA GLY A 180 2.19 -14.07 -7.77
C GLY A 180 0.75 -13.58 -7.79
N ASP A 181 0.11 -13.56 -6.60
CA ASP A 181 -1.19 -12.90 -6.40
C ASP A 181 -1.36 -12.44 -4.94
N VAL A 182 -2.32 -11.54 -4.72
CA VAL A 182 -2.75 -11.07 -3.40
C VAL A 182 -4.12 -11.66 -3.09
N MET A 183 -4.24 -12.27 -1.91
CA MET A 183 -5.48 -12.84 -1.40
C MET A 183 -5.91 -12.11 -0.14
N LEU A 184 -7.22 -11.92 0.03
CA LEU A 184 -7.83 -11.35 1.24
C LEU A 184 -8.59 -12.46 1.98
N LEU A 185 -8.27 -12.62 3.25
CA LEU A 185 -8.81 -13.67 4.13
C LEU A 185 -9.25 -13.03 5.47
N ASP A 186 -9.89 -13.82 6.32
CA ASP A 186 -10.15 -13.40 7.69
C ASP A 186 -8.85 -13.45 8.51
N SER A 187 -8.57 -12.38 9.25
CA SER A 187 -7.43 -12.30 10.14
C SER A 187 -7.65 -13.12 11.41
N PRO A 188 -6.64 -13.82 11.95
CA PRO A 188 -6.71 -14.42 13.28
C PRO A 188 -6.89 -13.38 14.39
N MET A 189 -6.66 -12.09 14.08
CA MET A 189 -6.90 -10.98 15.00
C MET A 189 -8.34 -10.44 14.94
N GLY A 190 -9.19 -10.98 14.05
CA GLY A 190 -10.59 -10.60 13.91
C GLY A 190 -10.90 -9.69 12.72
N GLY A 191 -9.90 -9.09 12.11
CA GLY A 191 -10.04 -8.18 10.96
C GLY A 191 -9.71 -8.82 9.62
N LEU A 192 -8.89 -8.14 8.81
CA LEU A 192 -8.47 -8.58 7.48
C LEU A 192 -7.06 -9.17 7.50
N ARG A 193 -6.87 -10.29 6.83
CA ARG A 193 -5.57 -10.81 6.42
C ARG A 193 -5.35 -10.55 4.94
N ALA A 194 -4.38 -9.73 4.59
CA ALA A 194 -3.86 -9.64 3.24
C ALA A 194 -2.65 -10.57 3.08
N THR A 195 -2.75 -11.52 2.16
CA THR A 195 -1.68 -12.49 1.87
C THR A 195 -1.09 -12.21 0.51
N VAL A 196 0.18 -11.83 0.48
CA VAL A 196 0.99 -11.71 -0.74
C VAL A 196 1.72 -13.03 -0.95
N ARG A 197 1.60 -13.63 -2.14
CA ARG A 197 2.33 -14.85 -2.53
C ARG A 197 3.13 -14.57 -3.79
N ILE A 198 4.44 -14.70 -3.72
CA ILE A 198 5.36 -14.52 -4.88
C ILE A 198 6.29 -15.71 -5.04
N PRO A 199 6.66 -16.10 -6.28
CA PRO A 199 7.68 -17.10 -6.51
C PRO A 199 9.08 -16.53 -6.23
N VAL A 200 9.96 -17.36 -5.64
CA VAL A 200 11.36 -17.04 -5.33
C VAL A 200 12.30 -18.17 -5.72
#